data_5f6c22128f26672433d4ba278d941d03
#
_entry.id   5f6c22128f26672433d4ba278d941d03
#
_cell.length_a   1.000
_cell.length_b   1.000
_cell.length_c   1.000
_cell.angle_alpha   90.00
_cell.angle_beta   90.00
_cell.angle_gamma   90.00
#
_symmetry.space_group_name_H-M   'P 1'
#
loop_
_entity.id
_entity.type
_entity.pdbx_description
1 polymer ?
#
loop_
_entity_poly.entity_id
_entity_poly.type
_entity_poly.pdbx_seq_one_letter_code
_entity_poly.pdbx_strand_id
1 'polypeptide(L)'
;METTATSTHEFSDATRVLTSVLAPLEKRTLLWLAARMPRAINSDHLTALALAAMAMAGLSYWWARYSPFGLAAVIVCLAINWFGDSLDGTIARVRQHQRPRYGFYVDHVVDMFGIAFLVGGMGVSGYMHPFVALGLLATYFMLSAEIYL
;
A
#
# COMPACT_ATOMS: atom_id res chain seq x y z
N MET A 1 -31.18 -35.33 23.08
CA MET A 1 -30.49 -35.35 21.78
C MET A 1 -30.44 -33.89 21.31
N GLU A 2 -29.43 -33.19 21.77
CA GLU A 2 -29.31 -31.74 21.62
C GLU A 2 -28.40 -31.46 20.42
N THR A 3 -29.01 -30.88 19.38
CA THR A 3 -28.32 -30.55 18.14
C THR A 3 -27.59 -29.22 18.34
N THR A 4 -26.27 -29.30 18.53
CA THR A 4 -25.40 -28.13 18.59
C THR A 4 -25.34 -27.48 17.22
N ALA A 5 -26.00 -26.35 17.04
CA ALA A 5 -25.89 -25.50 15.86
C ALA A 5 -24.51 -24.84 15.87
N THR A 6 -23.63 -25.29 14.99
CA THR A 6 -22.35 -24.65 14.70
C THR A 6 -22.64 -23.36 13.95
N SER A 7 -22.52 -22.22 14.60
CA SER A 7 -22.56 -20.92 13.94
C SER A 7 -21.31 -20.77 13.08
N THR A 8 -21.43 -21.02 11.81
CA THR A 8 -20.43 -20.58 10.81
C THR A 8 -20.47 -19.06 10.79
N HIS A 9 -19.46 -18.41 11.35
CA HIS A 9 -19.21 -17.00 11.13
C HIS A 9 -18.95 -16.82 9.62
N GLU A 10 -19.98 -16.42 8.90
CA GLU A 10 -19.88 -15.96 7.53
C GLU A 10 -19.07 -14.67 7.56
N PHE A 11 -17.87 -14.71 6.98
CA PHE A 11 -17.00 -13.55 6.84
C PHE A 11 -17.70 -12.59 5.87
N SER A 12 -18.36 -11.57 6.41
CA SER A 12 -18.99 -10.53 5.62
C SER A 12 -17.91 -9.70 4.93
N ASP A 13 -17.83 -9.81 3.61
CA ASP A 13 -16.97 -8.96 2.79
C ASP A 13 -17.27 -7.49 3.08
N ALA A 14 -16.31 -6.78 3.64
CA ALA A 14 -16.42 -5.36 3.90
C ALA A 14 -16.57 -4.61 2.57
N THR A 15 -17.77 -4.14 2.27
CA THR A 15 -18.01 -3.30 1.11
C THR A 15 -17.38 -1.93 1.31
N ARG A 16 -16.31 -1.65 0.58
CA ARG A 16 -15.69 -0.32 0.56
C ARG A 16 -16.66 0.68 -0.06
N VAL A 17 -17.32 1.48 0.77
CA VAL A 17 -18.17 2.60 0.32
C VAL A 17 -17.25 3.80 0.07
N LEU A 18 -16.88 4.04 -1.19
CA LEU A 18 -16.10 5.20 -1.60
C LEU A 18 -17.06 6.39 -1.79
N THR A 19 -17.12 7.28 -0.80
CA THR A 19 -17.96 8.48 -0.82
C THR A 19 -17.26 9.72 -1.42
N SER A 20 -16.03 9.57 -1.92
CA SER A 20 -15.29 10.66 -2.55
C SER A 20 -15.89 11.04 -3.90
N VAL A 21 -16.02 12.34 -4.16
CA VAL A 21 -16.49 12.89 -5.46
C VAL A 21 -15.58 12.45 -6.62
N LEU A 22 -14.30 12.21 -6.36
CA LEU A 22 -13.31 11.76 -7.35
C LEU A 22 -13.32 10.24 -7.58
N ALA A 23 -13.93 9.46 -6.70
CA ALA A 23 -13.94 7.99 -6.79
C ALA A 23 -14.43 7.43 -8.13
N PRO A 24 -15.50 7.95 -8.77
CA PRO A 24 -15.93 7.44 -10.08
C PRO A 24 -14.94 7.75 -11.19
N LEU A 25 -14.25 8.89 -11.13
CA LEU A 25 -13.23 9.26 -12.12
C LEU A 25 -11.97 8.39 -11.94
N GLU A 26 -11.51 8.24 -10.71
CA GLU A 26 -10.39 7.35 -10.35
C GLU A 26 -10.64 5.92 -10.83
N LYS A 27 -11.81 5.35 -10.49
CA LYS A 27 -12.19 4.01 -10.90
C LYS A 27 -12.21 3.84 -12.42
N ARG A 28 -12.76 4.81 -13.16
CA ARG A 28 -12.75 4.79 -14.64
C ARG A 28 -11.33 4.79 -15.20
N THR A 29 -10.48 5.65 -14.67
CA THR A 29 -9.08 5.77 -15.10
C THR A 29 -8.30 4.50 -14.83
N LEU A 30 -8.44 3.91 -13.64
CA LEU A 30 -7.77 2.67 -13.27
C LEU A 30 -8.25 1.49 -14.12
N LEU A 31 -9.55 1.37 -14.41
CA LEU A 31 -10.09 0.33 -15.28
C LEU A 31 -9.60 0.49 -16.72
N TRP A 32 -9.53 1.72 -17.23
CA TRP A 32 -9.03 2.03 -18.56
C TRP A 32 -7.53 1.68 -18.69
N LEU A 33 -6.73 2.02 -17.67
CA LEU A 33 -5.30 1.67 -17.59
C LEU A 33 -5.12 0.16 -17.50
N ALA A 34 -5.85 -0.52 -16.61
CA ALA A 34 -5.77 -1.97 -16.43
C ALA A 34 -6.10 -2.74 -17.71
N ALA A 35 -7.09 -2.26 -18.49
CA ALA A 35 -7.45 -2.88 -19.77
C ALA A 35 -6.37 -2.73 -20.86
N ARG A 36 -5.54 -1.66 -20.78
CA ARG A 36 -4.46 -1.39 -21.73
C ARG A 36 -3.10 -1.92 -21.30
N MET A 37 -2.97 -2.35 -20.04
CA MET A 37 -1.70 -2.84 -19.51
C MET A 37 -1.26 -4.12 -20.24
N PRO A 38 0.00 -4.21 -20.70
CA PRO A 38 0.54 -5.42 -21.32
C PRO A 38 0.34 -6.65 -20.44
N ARG A 39 0.09 -7.82 -21.06
CA ARG A 39 -0.12 -9.07 -20.33
C ARG A 39 1.10 -9.52 -19.52
N ALA A 40 2.28 -9.05 -19.87
CA ALA A 40 3.53 -9.32 -19.15
C ALA A 40 3.58 -8.66 -17.76
N ILE A 41 2.81 -7.58 -17.53
CA ILE A 41 2.77 -6.88 -16.24
C ILE A 41 1.64 -7.49 -15.40
N ASN A 42 2.02 -8.12 -14.29
CA ASN A 42 1.12 -8.71 -13.33
C ASN A 42 0.93 -7.80 -12.09
N SER A 43 -0.07 -8.11 -11.25
CA SER A 43 -0.29 -7.47 -9.96
C SER A 43 1.00 -7.43 -9.13
N ASP A 44 1.71 -8.54 -9.00
CA ASP A 44 2.94 -8.66 -8.21
C ASP A 44 4.04 -7.69 -8.66
N HIS A 45 4.13 -7.37 -9.97
CA HIS A 45 5.08 -6.36 -10.48
C HIS A 45 4.72 -4.95 -10.04
N LEU A 46 3.43 -4.64 -9.95
CA LEU A 46 2.95 -3.33 -9.51
C LEU A 46 3.11 -3.15 -8.01
N THR A 47 2.85 -4.19 -7.24
CA THR A 47 3.12 -4.21 -5.80
C THR A 47 4.62 -4.03 -5.53
N ALA A 48 5.49 -4.71 -6.29
CA ALA A 48 6.94 -4.50 -6.20
C ALA A 48 7.37 -3.09 -6.60
N LEU A 49 6.75 -2.50 -7.62
CA LEU A 49 6.97 -1.11 -8.03
C LEU A 49 6.57 -0.14 -6.91
N ALA A 50 5.42 -0.37 -6.27
CA ALA A 50 4.94 0.44 -5.15
C ALA A 50 5.92 0.39 -3.97
N LEU A 51 6.38 -0.80 -3.60
CA LEU A 51 7.37 -0.96 -2.54
C LEU A 51 8.72 -0.29 -2.88
N ALA A 52 9.20 -0.46 -4.11
CA ALA A 52 10.43 0.19 -4.57
C ALA A 52 10.29 1.73 -4.54
N ALA A 53 9.13 2.25 -4.90
CA ALA A 53 8.85 3.68 -4.82
C ALA A 53 8.89 4.19 -3.37
N MET A 54 8.37 3.43 -2.39
CA MET A 54 8.46 3.79 -0.97
C MET A 54 9.90 3.78 -0.46
N ALA A 55 10.71 2.79 -0.86
CA ALA A 55 12.13 2.76 -0.54
C ALA A 55 12.87 3.98 -1.13
N MET A 56 12.58 4.31 -2.38
CA MET A 56 13.13 5.51 -3.04
C MET A 56 12.64 6.81 -2.39
N ALA A 57 11.40 6.87 -1.89
CA ALA A 57 10.90 8.01 -1.13
C ALA A 57 11.71 8.22 0.17
N GLY A 58 11.99 7.15 0.90
CA GLY A 58 12.86 7.20 2.09
C GLY A 58 14.27 7.71 1.76
N LEU A 59 14.89 7.21 0.69
CA LEU A 59 16.20 7.69 0.22
C LEU A 59 16.13 9.15 -0.25
N SER A 60 15.03 9.55 -0.87
CA SER A 60 14.82 10.93 -1.33
C SER A 60 14.71 11.91 -0.16
N TYR A 61 14.14 11.50 0.98
CA TYR A 61 14.19 12.28 2.21
C TYR A 61 15.62 12.50 2.69
N TRP A 62 16.45 11.46 2.67
CA TRP A 62 17.86 11.62 3.01
C TRP A 62 18.57 12.58 2.06
N TRP A 63 18.32 12.50 0.75
CA TRP A 63 18.84 13.43 -0.25
C TRP A 63 18.34 14.87 -0.05
N ALA A 64 17.10 15.04 0.41
CA ALA A 64 16.49 16.35 0.69
C ALA A 64 17.27 17.20 1.73
N ARG A 65 18.17 16.56 2.51
CA ARG A 65 19.11 17.28 3.39
C ARG A 65 20.07 18.18 2.60
N TYR A 66 20.38 17.82 1.38
CA TYR A 66 21.39 18.45 0.56
C TYR A 66 20.79 19.26 -0.59
N SER A 67 19.57 18.96 -1.00
CA SER A 67 18.92 19.60 -2.15
C SER A 67 17.39 19.60 -1.99
N PRO A 68 16.72 20.76 -2.26
CA PRO A 68 15.27 20.84 -2.23
C PRO A 68 14.58 19.93 -3.27
N PHE A 69 15.30 19.52 -4.32
CA PHE A 69 14.81 18.54 -5.29
C PHE A 69 14.52 17.17 -4.67
N GLY A 70 15.15 16.85 -3.53
CA GLY A 70 14.84 15.64 -2.77
C GLY A 70 13.37 15.55 -2.35
N LEU A 71 12.77 16.67 -1.91
CA LEU A 71 11.33 16.69 -1.56
C LEU A 71 10.44 16.50 -2.79
N ALA A 72 10.82 17.09 -3.93
CA ALA A 72 10.10 16.85 -5.18
C ALA A 72 10.17 15.36 -5.59
N ALA A 73 11.34 14.74 -5.41
CA ALA A 73 11.50 13.31 -5.65
C ALA A 73 10.63 12.45 -4.71
N VAL A 74 10.49 12.84 -3.43
CA VAL A 74 9.55 12.15 -2.51
C VAL A 74 8.12 12.19 -3.05
N ILE A 75 7.65 13.37 -3.51
CA ILE A 75 6.29 13.52 -4.05
C ILE A 75 6.09 12.61 -5.27
N VAL A 76 7.06 12.56 -6.17
CA VAL A 76 7.03 11.69 -7.35
C VAL A 76 6.99 10.21 -6.93
N CYS A 77 7.82 9.81 -5.98
CA CYS A 77 7.83 8.43 -5.47
C CYS A 77 6.50 8.05 -4.82
N LEU A 78 5.89 8.94 -4.02
CA LEU A 78 4.58 8.70 -3.43
C LEU A 78 3.48 8.58 -4.50
N ALA A 79 3.55 9.38 -5.57
CA ALA A 79 2.62 9.25 -6.69
C ALA A 79 2.77 7.91 -7.42
N ILE A 80 4.01 7.42 -7.60
CA ILE A 80 4.29 6.11 -8.20
C ILE A 80 3.80 4.99 -7.28
N ASN A 81 4.00 5.11 -5.97
CA ASN A 81 3.49 4.15 -5.00
C ASN A 81 1.97 4.06 -5.07
N TRP A 82 1.27 5.19 -4.99
CA TRP A 82 -0.19 5.23 -5.12
C TRP A 82 -0.67 4.61 -6.44
N PHE A 83 0.00 4.90 -7.55
CA PHE A 83 -0.32 4.32 -8.86
C PHE A 83 -0.15 2.80 -8.87
N GLY A 84 0.97 2.29 -8.36
CA GLY A 84 1.27 0.85 -8.29
C GLY A 84 0.23 0.11 -7.46
N ASP A 85 -0.04 0.58 -6.25
CA ASP A 85 -0.98 0.01 -5.29
C ASP A 85 -2.44 0.04 -5.81
N SER A 86 -2.88 1.18 -6.36
CA SER A 86 -4.25 1.29 -6.89
C SER A 86 -4.49 0.41 -8.11
N LEU A 87 -3.44 0.18 -8.91
CA LEU A 87 -3.57 -0.54 -10.18
C LEU A 87 -3.40 -2.05 -10.01
N ASP A 88 -2.61 -2.52 -9.04
CA ASP A 88 -2.37 -3.96 -8.83
C ASP A 88 -3.66 -4.72 -8.47
N GLY A 89 -4.44 -4.23 -7.53
CA GLY A 89 -5.75 -4.79 -7.19
C GLY A 89 -6.77 -4.65 -8.32
N THR A 90 -6.66 -3.60 -9.15
CA THR A 90 -7.55 -3.41 -10.30
C THR A 90 -7.21 -4.40 -11.41
N ILE A 91 -5.95 -4.63 -11.71
CA ILE A 91 -5.50 -5.63 -12.70
C ILE A 91 -5.88 -7.04 -12.26
N ALA A 92 -5.69 -7.39 -10.98
CA ALA A 92 -6.08 -8.69 -10.44
C ALA A 92 -7.58 -8.95 -10.64
N ARG A 93 -8.43 -7.94 -10.42
CA ARG A 93 -9.88 -8.02 -10.64
C ARG A 93 -10.25 -8.14 -12.12
N VAL A 94 -9.71 -7.27 -12.98
CA VAL A 94 -10.02 -7.25 -14.42
C VAL A 94 -9.59 -8.56 -15.10
N ARG A 95 -8.46 -9.15 -14.66
CA ARG A 95 -7.94 -10.40 -15.23
C ARG A 95 -8.47 -11.66 -14.55
N GLN A 96 -9.35 -11.52 -13.55
CA GLN A 96 -9.90 -12.65 -12.77
C GLN A 96 -8.81 -13.52 -12.11
N HIS A 97 -7.67 -12.94 -11.78
CA HIS A 97 -6.54 -13.59 -11.10
C HIS A 97 -6.44 -13.17 -9.64
N GLN A 98 -7.60 -13.05 -8.98
CA GLN A 98 -7.65 -12.67 -7.57
C GLN A 98 -7.16 -13.83 -6.69
N ARG A 99 -6.26 -13.52 -5.76
CA ARG A 99 -5.79 -14.43 -4.71
C ARG A 99 -6.06 -13.78 -3.35
N PRO A 100 -7.31 -13.80 -2.84
CA PRO A 100 -7.72 -12.94 -1.72
C PRO A 100 -6.82 -13.07 -0.48
N ARG A 101 -6.51 -14.30 -0.05
CA ARG A 101 -5.65 -14.53 1.12
C ARG A 101 -4.21 -14.11 0.88
N TYR A 102 -3.65 -14.42 -0.29
CA TYR A 102 -2.29 -14.04 -0.66
C TYR A 102 -2.16 -12.54 -0.83
N GLY A 103 -3.10 -11.90 -1.56
CA GLY A 103 -3.12 -10.45 -1.76
C GLY A 103 -3.19 -9.70 -0.44
N PHE A 104 -4.12 -10.07 0.44
CA PHE A 104 -4.23 -9.48 1.77
C PHE A 104 -2.93 -9.56 2.58
N TYR A 105 -2.27 -10.71 2.59
CA TYR A 105 -1.00 -10.88 3.31
C TYR A 105 0.12 -10.04 2.69
N VAL A 106 0.26 -10.07 1.37
CA VAL A 106 1.31 -9.33 0.65
C VAL A 106 1.12 -7.83 0.82
N ASP A 107 -0.10 -7.30 0.68
CA ASP A 107 -0.40 -5.89 0.88
C ASP A 107 0.04 -5.42 2.27
N HIS A 108 -0.33 -6.14 3.32
CA HIS A 108 0.06 -5.79 4.69
C HIS A 108 1.58 -5.80 4.89
N VAL A 109 2.27 -6.81 4.38
CA VAL A 109 3.74 -6.91 4.51
C VAL A 109 4.41 -5.78 3.73
N VAL A 110 3.96 -5.49 2.52
CA VAL A 110 4.48 -4.42 1.68
C VAL A 110 4.24 -3.05 2.33
N ASP A 111 3.06 -2.82 2.89
CA ASP A 111 2.74 -1.59 3.63
C ASP A 111 3.63 -1.40 4.85
N MET A 112 3.89 -2.47 5.62
CA MET A 112 4.81 -2.40 6.76
C MET A 112 6.21 -1.99 6.35
N PHE A 113 6.77 -2.59 5.29
CA PHE A 113 8.07 -2.20 4.75
C PHE A 113 8.05 -0.80 4.14
N GLY A 114 6.98 -0.46 3.40
CA GLY A 114 6.80 0.87 2.80
C GLY A 114 6.84 1.99 3.84
N ILE A 115 6.06 1.85 4.91
CA ILE A 115 6.05 2.81 6.02
C ILE A 115 7.40 2.85 6.73
N ALA A 116 8.07 1.68 6.92
CA ALA A 116 9.40 1.64 7.52
C ALA A 116 10.42 2.45 6.71
N PHE A 117 10.43 2.31 5.38
CA PHE A 117 11.31 3.08 4.51
C PHE A 117 11.00 4.58 4.55
N LEU A 118 9.72 4.95 4.45
CA LEU A 118 9.30 6.35 4.42
C LEU A 118 9.61 7.06 5.74
N VAL A 119 9.09 6.55 6.85
CA VAL A 119 9.23 7.16 8.19
C VAL A 119 10.67 7.03 8.68
N GLY A 120 11.34 5.91 8.40
CA GLY A 120 12.76 5.74 8.66
C GLY A 120 13.61 6.77 7.91
N GLY A 121 13.33 7.00 6.62
CA GLY A 121 13.95 8.04 5.81
C GLY A 121 13.76 9.44 6.40
N MET A 122 12.55 9.76 6.87
CA MET A 122 12.26 11.04 7.56
C MET A 122 13.08 11.18 8.85
N GLY A 123 13.18 10.11 9.66
CA GLY A 123 13.94 10.13 10.91
C GLY A 123 15.44 10.30 10.69
N VAL A 124 16.00 9.67 9.66
CA VAL A 124 17.44 9.78 9.32
C VAL A 124 17.76 11.12 8.65
N SER A 125 16.81 11.67 7.91
CA SER A 125 17.01 12.94 7.18
C SER A 125 17.03 14.18 8.05
N GLY A 126 16.50 14.10 9.28
CA GLY A 126 16.34 15.26 10.18
C GLY A 126 15.04 16.04 9.97
N TYR A 127 14.18 15.64 9.02
CA TYR A 127 12.83 16.19 8.88
C TYR A 127 11.90 15.76 10.02
N MET A 128 12.23 14.66 10.69
CA MET A 128 11.55 14.16 11.88
C MET A 128 12.58 13.76 12.93
N HIS A 129 12.25 14.00 14.20
CA HIS A 129 13.13 13.54 15.28
C HIS A 129 13.20 12.00 15.30
N PRO A 130 14.38 11.37 15.38
CA PRO A 130 14.53 9.92 15.25
C PRO A 130 13.68 9.11 16.25
N PHE A 131 13.56 9.59 17.51
CA PHE A 131 12.72 8.91 18.51
C PHE A 131 11.22 9.00 18.18
N VAL A 132 10.79 10.08 17.53
CA VAL A 132 9.39 10.21 17.05
C VAL A 132 9.15 9.23 15.91
N ALA A 133 10.07 9.16 14.95
CA ALA A 133 9.99 8.19 13.86
C ALA A 133 9.93 6.75 14.37
N LEU A 134 10.79 6.42 15.34
CA LEU A 134 10.79 5.08 15.97
C LEU A 134 9.49 4.80 16.71
N GLY A 135 8.96 5.76 17.47
CA GLY A 135 7.68 5.62 18.17
C GLY A 135 6.51 5.40 17.21
N LEU A 136 6.45 6.16 16.11
CA LEU A 136 5.43 5.98 15.07
C LEU A 136 5.52 4.60 14.43
N LEU A 137 6.73 4.13 14.09
CA LEU A 137 6.93 2.80 13.52
C LEU A 137 6.53 1.71 14.51
N ALA A 138 6.92 1.82 15.78
CA ALA A 138 6.55 0.85 16.80
C ALA A 138 5.02 0.78 16.97
N THR A 139 4.34 1.92 17.05
CA THR A 139 2.87 1.98 17.16
C THR A 139 2.20 1.40 15.92
N TYR A 140 2.67 1.73 14.73
CA TYR A 140 2.13 1.19 13.49
C TYR A 140 2.28 -0.33 13.40
N PHE A 141 3.45 -0.86 13.76
CA PHE A 141 3.68 -2.31 13.74
C PHE A 141 2.88 -3.06 14.80
N MET A 142 2.68 -2.48 15.98
CA MET A 142 1.81 -3.06 17.00
C MET A 142 0.36 -3.14 16.51
N LEU A 143 -0.17 -2.06 15.93
CA LEU A 143 -1.52 -2.05 15.35
C LEU A 143 -1.66 -3.04 14.19
N SER A 144 -0.65 -3.12 13.32
CA SER A 144 -0.66 -4.08 12.20
C SER A 144 -0.63 -5.52 12.69
N ALA A 145 0.07 -5.82 13.79
CA ALA A 145 0.13 -7.16 14.37
C ALA A 145 -1.23 -7.62 14.95
N GLU A 146 -2.06 -6.71 15.47
CA GLU A 146 -3.39 -7.03 15.99
C GLU A 146 -4.35 -7.57 14.90
N ILE A 147 -4.12 -7.23 13.65
CA ILE A 147 -4.94 -7.70 12.52
C ILE A 147 -4.75 -9.21 12.28
N TYR A 148 -3.65 -9.79 12.76
CA TYR A 148 -3.32 -11.22 12.59
C TYR A 148 -3.66 -12.10 13.81
N LEU A 149 -4.11 -11.49 14.90
CA LEU A 149 -4.54 -12.20 16.12
C LEU A 149 -6.04 -12.44 16.14
#